data_f9fd013a0f8934efec1c410b1e8591fc
#
_entry.id   f9fd013a0f8934efec1c410b1e8591fc
#
_cell.length_a   1.000
_cell.length_b   1.000
_cell.length_c   1.000
_cell.angle_alpha   90.00
_cell.angle_beta   90.00
_cell.angle_gamma   90.00
#
_symmetry.space_group_name_H-M   'P 1'
#
loop_
_entity.id
_entity.type
_entity.pdbx_description
1 polymer ?
#
loop_
_entity_poly.entity_id
_entity_poly.type
_entity_poly.pdbx_seq_one_letter_code
_entity_poly.pdbx_strand_id
1 'polypeptide(L)'
;MSNPKIASQQELVIEAGRTEQQYWKDIWRYRELFYFLAWRDIVVRYKQTAIGVAWALIRPFLTMVVFTVVFGQLAKLPSQGAPYPILVFSAMLPWQFFSNSLSECSNSLIGNANLISKVYFPRLIVPTSAVVVSFVDFLISGMILLGLMAWYNFVPTFRILTLPLFIGIAFAASMGAGLWLASLNVKYRDFRYIVPFLVQFGLYISPVGFSSSVVPEKWRLLYSLNPIVGVIDGFRWAILGGESKLYLPGFLLSLGFVVLLFVSGIWYFRKVERTFADVI
;
A
#
# COMPACT_ATOMS: atom_id res chain seq x y z
N MET A 1 31.50 -51.73 -1.80
CA MET A 1 31.63 -50.49 -2.62
C MET A 1 30.23 -49.98 -2.89
N SER A 2 29.75 -49.08 -2.09
CA SER A 2 28.40 -48.48 -2.21
C SER A 2 28.50 -47.21 -3.04
N ASN A 3 27.77 -47.19 -4.15
CA ASN A 3 27.66 -46.09 -5.08
C ASN A 3 26.94 -44.91 -4.38
N PRO A 4 27.53 -43.71 -4.25
CA PRO A 4 26.83 -42.57 -3.72
C PRO A 4 25.75 -42.14 -4.72
N LYS A 5 24.49 -42.16 -4.29
CA LYS A 5 23.35 -41.57 -5.05
C LYS A 5 23.70 -40.12 -5.35
N ILE A 6 23.98 -39.86 -6.62
CA ILE A 6 24.10 -38.52 -7.18
C ILE A 6 22.74 -37.87 -6.93
N ALA A 7 22.72 -36.89 -6.03
CA ALA A 7 21.55 -36.04 -5.82
C ALA A 7 21.15 -35.46 -7.19
N SER A 8 19.93 -35.71 -7.61
CA SER A 8 19.39 -35.19 -8.87
C SER A 8 19.54 -33.66 -8.86
N GLN A 9 20.51 -33.17 -9.59
CA GLN A 9 20.62 -31.76 -9.91
C GLN A 9 19.32 -31.40 -10.63
N GLN A 10 18.47 -30.62 -9.99
CA GLN A 10 17.29 -30.06 -10.64
C GLN A 10 17.79 -29.09 -11.71
N GLU A 11 17.81 -29.56 -12.94
CA GLU A 11 18.17 -28.76 -14.10
C GLU A 11 17.14 -27.65 -14.28
N LEU A 12 17.57 -26.40 -14.15
CA LEU A 12 16.71 -25.24 -14.35
C LEU A 12 16.65 -24.94 -15.86
N VAL A 13 15.68 -25.55 -16.56
CA VAL A 13 15.45 -25.28 -17.98
C VAL A 13 14.77 -23.92 -18.13
N ILE A 14 15.47 -22.94 -18.67
CA ILE A 14 14.95 -21.60 -18.98
C ILE A 14 14.48 -21.61 -20.43
N GLU A 15 13.21 -21.89 -20.66
CA GLU A 15 12.61 -21.82 -21.99
C GLU A 15 11.99 -20.44 -22.26
N ALA A 16 12.29 -19.87 -23.43
CA ALA A 16 11.61 -18.67 -23.93
C ALA A 16 10.15 -19.02 -24.30
N GLY A 17 9.17 -18.36 -23.66
CA GLY A 17 7.75 -18.61 -23.96
C GLY A 17 6.95 -19.37 -22.89
N ARG A 18 7.41 -19.36 -21.62
CA ARG A 18 6.73 -20.04 -20.50
C ARG A 18 5.25 -19.63 -20.37
N THR A 19 4.41 -20.66 -20.13
CA THR A 19 2.97 -20.49 -19.88
C THR A 19 2.72 -19.70 -18.59
N GLU A 20 1.57 -19.02 -18.50
CA GLU A 20 1.18 -18.25 -17.30
C GLU A 20 1.18 -19.09 -16.02
N GLN A 21 0.76 -20.34 -16.10
CA GLN A 21 0.74 -21.24 -14.96
C GLN A 21 2.14 -21.53 -14.38
N GLN A 22 3.15 -21.62 -15.23
CA GLN A 22 4.54 -21.81 -14.78
C GLN A 22 5.08 -20.59 -14.06
N TYR A 23 4.71 -19.36 -14.48
CA TYR A 23 5.11 -18.12 -13.83
C TYR A 23 4.63 -18.05 -12.37
N TRP A 24 3.37 -18.36 -12.11
CA TRP A 24 2.82 -18.37 -10.75
C TRP A 24 3.42 -19.48 -9.88
N LYS A 25 3.74 -20.64 -10.45
CA LYS A 25 4.48 -21.70 -9.76
C LYS A 25 5.90 -21.24 -9.41
N ASP A 26 6.55 -20.51 -10.32
CA ASP A 26 7.88 -19.95 -10.06
C ASP A 26 7.84 -18.94 -8.93
N ILE A 27 6.86 -18.04 -8.85
CA ILE A 27 6.70 -17.12 -7.70
C ILE A 27 6.67 -17.91 -6.39
N TRP A 28 5.90 -19.01 -6.34
CA TRP A 28 5.86 -19.84 -5.15
C TRP A 28 7.18 -20.56 -4.85
N ARG A 29 7.89 -20.98 -5.90
CA ARG A 29 9.23 -21.58 -5.78
C ARG A 29 10.24 -20.61 -5.20
N TYR A 30 10.17 -19.33 -5.58
CA TYR A 30 11.06 -18.28 -5.11
C TYR A 30 10.56 -17.56 -3.84
N ARG A 31 9.65 -18.16 -3.05
CA ARG A 31 9.14 -17.56 -1.80
C ARG A 31 10.22 -17.24 -0.78
N GLU A 32 11.34 -18.00 -0.78
CA GLU A 32 12.48 -17.72 0.10
C GLU A 32 13.18 -16.42 -0.28
N LEU A 33 13.34 -16.16 -1.58
CA LEU A 33 13.87 -14.89 -2.06
C LEU A 33 12.93 -13.72 -1.69
N PHE A 34 11.62 -13.91 -1.83
CA PHE A 34 10.64 -12.93 -1.39
C PHE A 34 10.77 -12.59 0.10
N TYR A 35 10.83 -13.61 0.95
CA TYR A 35 11.03 -13.43 2.39
C TYR A 35 12.36 -12.73 2.68
N PHE A 36 13.44 -13.14 2.03
CA PHE A 36 14.77 -12.53 2.20
C PHE A 36 14.77 -11.04 1.82
N LEU A 37 14.18 -10.67 0.69
CA LEU A 37 14.10 -9.27 0.26
C LEU A 37 13.26 -8.44 1.24
N ALA A 38 12.08 -8.90 1.61
CA ALA A 38 11.23 -8.20 2.56
C ALA A 38 11.94 -8.03 3.92
N TRP A 39 12.56 -9.10 4.44
CA TRP A 39 13.28 -9.06 5.70
C TRP A 39 14.50 -8.14 5.65
N ARG A 40 15.30 -8.21 4.59
CA ARG A 40 16.44 -7.31 4.37
C ARG A 40 15.99 -5.85 4.43
N ASP A 41 14.95 -5.50 3.72
CA ASP A 41 14.49 -4.12 3.61
C ASP A 41 13.87 -3.63 4.93
N ILE A 42 13.18 -4.48 5.68
CA ILE A 42 12.73 -4.21 7.05
C ILE A 42 13.94 -3.95 7.97
N VAL A 43 14.94 -4.85 7.96
CA VAL A 43 16.12 -4.70 8.81
C VAL A 43 16.90 -3.43 8.47
N VAL A 44 17.11 -3.14 7.18
CA VAL A 44 17.79 -1.91 6.75
C VAL A 44 17.04 -0.66 7.23
N ARG A 45 15.72 -0.64 7.11
CA ARG A 45 14.88 0.49 7.52
C ARG A 45 14.94 0.78 9.02
N TYR A 46 14.99 -0.27 9.85
CA TYR A 46 14.87 -0.12 11.30
C TYR A 46 16.19 -0.24 12.07
N LYS A 47 17.17 -1.01 11.59
CA LYS A 47 18.41 -1.30 12.32
C LYS A 47 19.47 -0.21 12.17
N GLN A 48 19.49 0.52 11.05
CA GLN A 48 20.57 1.47 10.72
C GLN A 48 20.29 2.91 11.16
N THR A 49 19.20 3.18 11.86
CA THR A 49 18.85 4.54 12.29
C THR A 49 18.67 4.59 13.79
N ALA A 50 19.33 5.58 14.45
CA ALA A 50 19.28 5.77 15.91
C ALA A 50 17.83 5.98 16.43
N ILE A 51 16.93 6.46 15.56
CA ILE A 51 15.53 6.78 15.89
C ILE A 51 14.55 6.00 14.98
N GLY A 52 14.99 4.95 14.28
CA GLY A 52 14.29 4.28 13.18
C GLY A 52 12.78 4.04 13.37
N VAL A 53 12.42 3.23 14.36
CA VAL A 53 11.01 2.95 14.67
C VAL A 53 10.28 4.21 15.15
N ALA A 54 10.95 5.10 15.86
CA ALA A 54 10.32 6.31 16.38
C ALA A 54 9.86 7.25 15.24
N TRP A 55 10.59 7.34 14.12
CA TRP A 55 10.13 8.13 12.96
C TRP A 55 8.87 7.58 12.32
N ALA A 56 8.69 6.25 12.31
CA ALA A 56 7.46 5.63 11.83
C ALA A 56 6.23 5.99 12.69
N LEU A 57 6.45 6.38 13.95
CA LEU A 57 5.42 6.84 14.87
C LEU A 57 5.28 8.36 14.89
N ILE A 58 6.40 9.10 14.95
CA ILE A 58 6.42 10.57 15.10
C ILE A 58 5.76 11.26 13.91
N ARG A 59 6.08 10.87 12.68
CA ARG A 59 5.52 11.51 11.48
C ARG A 59 3.98 11.41 11.43
N PRO A 60 3.36 10.22 11.52
CA PRO A 60 1.91 10.11 11.54
C PRO A 60 1.28 10.83 12.71
N PHE A 61 1.90 10.77 13.90
CA PHE A 61 1.40 11.46 15.07
C PHE A 61 1.38 12.98 14.88
N LEU A 62 2.49 13.60 14.43
CA LEU A 62 2.54 15.04 14.17
C LEU A 62 1.57 15.47 13.07
N THR A 63 1.45 14.70 12.00
CA THR A 63 0.48 14.99 10.94
C THR A 63 -0.96 14.93 11.46
N MET A 64 -1.29 13.96 12.30
CA MET A 64 -2.58 13.88 12.98
C MET A 64 -2.84 15.11 13.85
N VAL A 65 -1.85 15.54 14.64
CA VAL A 65 -1.97 16.74 15.49
C VAL A 65 -2.26 17.98 14.64
N VAL A 66 -1.48 18.19 13.56
CA VAL A 66 -1.68 19.33 12.65
C VAL A 66 -3.09 19.27 12.01
N PHE A 67 -3.51 18.11 11.51
CA PHE A 67 -4.84 17.97 10.88
C PHE A 67 -5.97 18.16 11.90
N THR A 68 -5.80 17.69 13.13
CA THR A 68 -6.77 17.88 14.21
C THR A 68 -6.91 19.36 14.56
N VAL A 69 -5.80 20.12 14.65
CA VAL A 69 -5.86 21.55 14.92
C VAL A 69 -6.47 22.30 13.74
N VAL A 70 -6.00 22.06 12.52
CA VAL A 70 -6.46 22.80 11.33
C VAL A 70 -7.92 22.51 11.02
N PHE A 71 -8.30 21.26 10.91
CA PHE A 71 -9.64 20.86 10.46
C PHE A 71 -10.64 20.74 11.62
N GLY A 72 -10.19 20.29 12.80
CA GLY A 72 -11.05 20.10 13.96
C GLY A 72 -11.28 21.37 14.75
N GLN A 73 -10.22 22.13 15.05
CA GLN A 73 -10.32 23.31 15.91
C GLN A 73 -10.54 24.61 15.13
N LEU A 74 -9.74 24.87 14.06
CA LEU A 74 -9.83 26.10 13.30
C LEU A 74 -11.00 26.05 12.28
N ALA A 75 -11.07 25.03 11.44
CA ALA A 75 -12.14 24.89 10.44
C ALA A 75 -13.46 24.35 11.03
N LYS A 76 -13.44 23.77 12.23
CA LYS A 76 -14.61 23.22 12.95
C LYS A 76 -15.44 22.25 12.10
N LEU A 77 -14.78 21.39 11.35
CA LEU A 77 -15.46 20.39 10.51
C LEU A 77 -16.10 19.30 11.39
N PRO A 78 -17.20 18.65 10.93
CA PRO A 78 -17.91 17.65 11.71
C PRO A 78 -17.07 16.40 11.98
N SER A 79 -17.09 15.91 13.22
CA SER A 79 -16.30 14.76 13.69
C SER A 79 -17.02 13.41 13.61
N GLN A 80 -18.27 13.38 13.13
CA GLN A 80 -19.10 12.16 13.04
C GLN A 80 -19.27 11.43 14.38
N GLY A 81 -19.38 12.19 15.49
CA GLY A 81 -19.61 11.63 16.82
C GLY A 81 -18.38 11.02 17.51
N ALA A 82 -17.20 11.04 16.87
CA ALA A 82 -15.96 10.54 17.44
C ALA A 82 -14.97 11.68 17.78
N PRO A 83 -13.98 11.47 18.69
CA PRO A 83 -12.88 12.41 18.87
C PRO A 83 -12.14 12.67 17.56
N TYR A 84 -11.89 13.95 17.23
CA TYR A 84 -11.29 14.35 15.96
C TYR A 84 -9.94 13.66 15.66
N PRO A 85 -9.03 13.45 16.64
CA PRO A 85 -7.81 12.70 16.41
C PRO A 85 -8.05 11.27 15.91
N ILE A 86 -9.07 10.57 16.41
CA ILE A 86 -9.43 9.21 15.97
C ILE A 86 -9.99 9.26 14.54
N LEU A 87 -10.84 10.25 14.22
CA LEU A 87 -11.37 10.44 12.86
C LEU A 87 -10.25 10.69 11.84
N VAL A 88 -9.29 11.51 12.16
CA VAL A 88 -8.15 11.80 11.29
C VAL A 88 -7.26 10.58 11.16
N PHE A 89 -6.92 9.93 12.28
CA PHE A 89 -5.96 8.83 12.26
C PHE A 89 -6.52 7.58 11.58
N SER A 90 -7.82 7.31 11.71
CA SER A 90 -8.49 6.22 11.01
C SER A 90 -8.44 6.36 9.48
N ALA A 91 -8.38 7.58 8.96
CA ALA A 91 -8.19 7.85 7.54
C ALA A 91 -6.71 7.91 7.13
N MET A 92 -5.86 8.46 8.01
CA MET A 92 -4.45 8.62 7.74
C MET A 92 -3.71 7.29 7.66
N LEU A 93 -4.15 6.29 8.44
CA LEU A 93 -3.56 4.97 8.48
C LEU A 93 -3.60 4.27 7.10
N PRO A 94 -4.77 4.06 6.45
CA PRO A 94 -4.84 3.49 5.11
C PRO A 94 -4.20 4.39 4.04
N TRP A 95 -4.28 5.72 4.19
CA TRP A 95 -3.61 6.65 3.29
C TRP A 95 -2.09 6.46 3.31
N GLN A 96 -1.48 6.41 4.48
CA GLN A 96 -0.02 6.24 4.61
C GLN A 96 0.43 4.89 4.07
N PHE A 97 -0.33 3.83 4.34
CA PHE A 97 -0.04 2.53 3.76
C PHE A 97 -0.05 2.60 2.23
N PHE A 98 -1.07 3.18 1.63
CA PHE A 98 -1.18 3.35 0.19
C PHE A 98 -0.02 4.18 -0.37
N SER A 99 0.25 5.35 0.18
CA SER A 99 1.25 6.29 -0.32
C SER A 99 2.67 5.77 -0.19
N ASN A 100 3.01 5.13 0.95
CA ASN A 100 4.31 4.50 1.16
C ASN A 100 4.48 3.31 0.21
N SER A 101 3.49 2.42 0.12
CA SER A 101 3.51 1.29 -0.79
C SER A 101 3.67 1.72 -2.24
N LEU A 102 2.97 2.78 -2.67
CA LEU A 102 3.07 3.33 -4.01
C LEU A 102 4.50 3.83 -4.30
N SER A 103 5.07 4.59 -3.38
CA SER A 103 6.43 5.13 -3.50
C SER A 103 7.50 4.04 -3.52
N GLU A 104 7.44 3.11 -2.58
CA GLU A 104 8.41 2.01 -2.47
C GLU A 104 8.30 1.05 -3.65
N CYS A 105 7.07 0.65 -4.02
CA CYS A 105 6.82 -0.21 -5.16
C CYS A 105 7.35 0.42 -6.47
N SER A 106 7.08 1.71 -6.70
CA SER A 106 7.51 2.40 -7.91
C SER A 106 9.02 2.49 -8.06
N ASN A 107 9.77 2.57 -6.95
CA ASN A 107 11.22 2.66 -6.95
C ASN A 107 11.93 1.29 -6.80
N SER A 108 11.18 0.24 -6.48
CA SER A 108 11.73 -1.06 -6.09
C SER A 108 12.61 -1.71 -7.15
N LEU A 109 12.24 -1.62 -8.44
CA LEU A 109 12.99 -2.20 -9.55
C LEU A 109 14.33 -1.50 -9.74
N ILE A 110 14.33 -0.17 -9.73
CA ILE A 110 15.54 0.65 -9.88
C ILE A 110 16.48 0.42 -8.69
N GLY A 111 15.93 0.37 -7.47
CA GLY A 111 16.69 0.09 -6.25
C GLY A 111 17.34 -1.30 -6.21
N ASN A 112 16.80 -2.27 -6.97
CA ASN A 112 17.31 -3.63 -7.07
C ASN A 112 17.90 -3.98 -8.47
N ALA A 113 18.34 -2.97 -9.24
CA ALA A 113 18.84 -3.12 -10.61
C ALA A 113 19.96 -4.20 -10.72
N ASN A 114 20.92 -4.18 -9.79
CA ASN A 114 22.02 -5.16 -9.75
C ASN A 114 21.53 -6.62 -9.53
N LEU A 115 20.45 -6.81 -8.81
CA LEU A 115 19.87 -8.14 -8.59
C LEU A 115 19.14 -8.61 -9.85
N ILE A 116 18.34 -7.70 -10.44
CA ILE A 116 17.50 -7.97 -11.63
C ILE A 116 18.37 -8.30 -12.85
N SER A 117 19.53 -7.66 -13.00
CA SER A 117 20.45 -7.87 -14.14
C SER A 117 21.30 -9.14 -14.02
N LYS A 118 21.54 -9.64 -12.80
CA LYS A 118 22.48 -10.76 -12.56
C LYS A 118 21.81 -12.09 -12.24
N VAL A 119 20.57 -12.07 -11.73
CA VAL A 119 19.88 -13.28 -11.25
C VAL A 119 18.52 -13.41 -11.94
N TYR A 120 18.23 -14.63 -12.40
CA TYR A 120 16.92 -14.92 -12.97
C TYR A 120 15.92 -15.31 -11.89
N PHE A 121 14.83 -14.54 -11.77
CA PHE A 121 13.67 -14.82 -10.92
C PHE A 121 12.44 -14.03 -11.42
N PRO A 122 11.21 -14.38 -11.01
CA PRO A 122 10.01 -13.60 -11.33
C PRO A 122 10.10 -12.18 -10.73
N ARG A 123 10.19 -11.16 -11.57
CA ARG A 123 10.49 -9.78 -11.13
C ARG A 123 9.38 -9.15 -10.29
N LEU A 124 8.18 -9.72 -10.33
CA LEU A 124 7.06 -9.32 -9.47
C LEU A 124 7.36 -9.45 -7.97
N ILE A 125 8.31 -10.31 -7.59
CA ILE A 125 8.74 -10.51 -6.21
C ILE A 125 9.26 -9.20 -5.61
N VAL A 126 10.02 -8.40 -6.38
CA VAL A 126 10.66 -7.16 -5.89
C VAL A 126 9.63 -6.09 -5.49
N PRO A 127 8.70 -5.65 -6.37
CA PRO A 127 7.69 -4.69 -5.95
C PRO A 127 6.74 -5.22 -4.87
N THR A 128 6.44 -6.52 -4.87
CA THR A 128 5.57 -7.11 -3.84
C THR A 128 6.26 -7.11 -2.47
N SER A 129 7.56 -7.40 -2.38
CA SER A 129 8.31 -7.31 -1.13
C SER A 129 8.32 -5.89 -0.56
N ALA A 130 8.44 -4.86 -1.42
CA ALA A 130 8.40 -3.46 -1.00
C ALA A 130 7.04 -3.07 -0.37
N VAL A 131 5.92 -3.58 -0.91
CA VAL A 131 4.58 -3.36 -0.31
C VAL A 131 4.45 -4.02 1.06
N VAL A 132 5.04 -5.21 1.24
CA VAL A 132 5.05 -5.89 2.56
C VAL A 132 5.82 -5.08 3.61
N VAL A 133 6.92 -4.43 3.25
CA VAL A 133 7.64 -3.52 4.16
C VAL A 133 6.74 -2.36 4.60
N SER A 134 6.03 -1.74 3.66
CA SER A 134 5.06 -0.67 3.98
C SER A 134 3.90 -1.16 4.85
N PHE A 135 3.52 -2.44 4.74
CA PHE A 135 2.53 -3.05 5.61
C PHE A 135 3.02 -3.18 7.07
N VAL A 136 4.30 -3.43 7.28
CA VAL A 136 4.90 -3.39 8.63
C VAL A 136 4.80 -1.98 9.23
N ASP A 137 5.11 -0.94 8.46
CA ASP A 137 4.93 0.46 8.90
C ASP A 137 3.47 0.76 9.27
N PHE A 138 2.52 0.24 8.49
CA PHE A 138 1.09 0.35 8.77
C PHE A 138 0.72 -0.31 10.11
N LEU A 139 1.23 -1.50 10.41
CA LEU A 139 0.97 -2.18 11.68
C LEU A 139 1.55 -1.42 12.87
N ILE A 140 2.77 -0.89 12.73
CA ILE A 140 3.42 -0.06 13.76
C ILE A 140 2.60 1.22 13.99
N SER A 141 2.18 1.91 12.92
CA SER A 141 1.34 3.10 13.02
C SER A 141 -0.04 2.78 13.60
N GLY A 142 -0.58 1.58 13.36
CA GLY A 142 -1.82 1.09 13.95
C GLY A 142 -1.80 1.06 15.48
N MET A 143 -0.62 0.88 16.09
CA MET A 143 -0.47 0.96 17.56
C MET A 143 -0.81 2.35 18.11
N ILE A 144 -0.56 3.43 17.34
CA ILE A 144 -0.99 4.79 17.72
C ILE A 144 -2.52 4.86 17.77
N LEU A 145 -3.20 4.28 16.79
CA LEU A 145 -4.67 4.27 16.79
C LEU A 145 -5.23 3.57 18.03
N LEU A 146 -4.65 2.41 18.39
CA LEU A 146 -5.04 1.69 19.61
C LEU A 146 -4.77 2.54 20.87
N GLY A 147 -3.63 3.23 20.93
CA GLY A 147 -3.30 4.16 22.00
C GLY A 147 -4.27 5.33 22.09
N LEU A 148 -4.68 5.91 20.97
CA LEU A 148 -5.70 6.97 20.92
C LEU A 148 -7.06 6.47 21.38
N MET A 149 -7.47 5.28 20.95
CA MET A 149 -8.73 4.67 21.41
C MET A 149 -8.74 4.46 22.92
N ALA A 150 -7.62 3.96 23.48
CA ALA A 150 -7.47 3.80 24.94
C ALA A 150 -7.51 5.16 25.66
N TRP A 151 -6.82 6.18 25.14
CA TRP A 151 -6.76 7.53 25.74
C TRP A 151 -8.14 8.22 25.79
N TYR A 152 -8.91 8.08 24.71
CA TYR A 152 -10.26 8.69 24.60
C TYR A 152 -11.37 7.79 25.14
N ASN A 153 -11.07 6.63 25.72
CA ASN A 153 -12.04 5.61 26.10
C ASN A 153 -13.02 5.27 24.97
N PHE A 154 -12.51 5.27 23.73
CA PHE A 154 -13.31 5.01 22.55
C PHE A 154 -13.32 3.52 22.23
N VAL A 155 -14.49 2.88 22.38
CA VAL A 155 -14.65 1.44 22.08
C VAL A 155 -15.24 1.29 20.68
N PRO A 156 -14.50 0.67 19.75
CA PRO A 156 -14.99 0.42 18.41
C PRO A 156 -16.16 -0.58 18.41
N THR A 157 -17.04 -0.46 17.44
CA THR A 157 -18.16 -1.38 17.25
C THR A 157 -17.67 -2.71 16.64
N PHE A 158 -18.51 -3.75 16.68
CA PHE A 158 -18.21 -5.07 16.04
C PHE A 158 -17.81 -4.96 14.55
N ARG A 159 -18.14 -3.85 13.87
CA ARG A 159 -17.74 -3.55 12.50
C ARG A 159 -16.21 -3.55 12.29
N ILE A 160 -15.42 -3.40 13.36
CA ILE A 160 -13.94 -3.48 13.29
C ILE A 160 -13.46 -4.82 12.71
N LEU A 161 -14.25 -5.88 12.82
CA LEU A 161 -13.95 -7.18 12.20
C LEU A 161 -13.91 -7.14 10.67
N THR A 162 -14.44 -6.08 10.05
CA THR A 162 -14.35 -5.89 8.59
C THR A 162 -13.05 -5.20 8.14
N LEU A 163 -12.22 -4.69 9.07
CA LEU A 163 -10.94 -4.05 8.73
C LEU A 163 -10.04 -4.89 7.83
N PRO A 164 -9.88 -6.21 8.02
CA PRO A 164 -9.07 -7.04 7.13
C PRO A 164 -9.48 -6.96 5.66
N LEU A 165 -10.78 -6.81 5.38
CA LEU A 165 -11.30 -6.62 4.02
C LEU A 165 -10.78 -5.30 3.43
N PHE A 166 -10.91 -4.19 4.16
CA PHE A 166 -10.45 -2.88 3.71
C PHE A 166 -8.93 -2.80 3.59
N ILE A 167 -8.19 -3.50 4.46
CA ILE A 167 -6.73 -3.67 4.34
C ILE A 167 -6.40 -4.40 3.03
N GLY A 168 -7.11 -5.47 2.71
CA GLY A 168 -6.95 -6.19 1.45
C GLY A 168 -7.21 -5.32 0.22
N ILE A 169 -8.25 -4.46 0.27
CA ILE A 169 -8.56 -3.50 -0.80
C ILE A 169 -7.44 -2.45 -0.91
N ALA A 170 -6.94 -1.93 0.22
CA ALA A 170 -5.81 -0.99 0.23
C ALA A 170 -4.55 -1.61 -0.37
N PHE A 171 -4.27 -2.89 -0.04
CA PHE A 171 -3.16 -3.65 -0.61
C PHE A 171 -3.31 -3.80 -2.13
N ALA A 172 -4.49 -4.18 -2.60
CA ALA A 172 -4.77 -4.31 -4.03
C ALA A 172 -4.64 -2.97 -4.78
N ALA A 173 -5.13 -1.87 -4.20
CA ALA A 173 -4.98 -0.53 -4.75
C ALA A 173 -3.50 -0.12 -4.87
N SER A 174 -2.72 -0.35 -3.79
CA SER A 174 -1.30 -0.04 -3.74
C SER A 174 -0.48 -0.85 -4.74
N MET A 175 -0.74 -2.16 -4.80
CA MET A 175 -0.08 -3.06 -5.75
C MET A 175 -0.44 -2.68 -7.19
N GLY A 176 -1.72 -2.47 -7.49
CA GLY A 176 -2.16 -2.16 -8.84
C GLY A 176 -1.52 -0.89 -9.39
N ALA A 177 -1.66 0.22 -8.66
CA ALA A 177 -1.06 1.50 -9.02
C ALA A 177 0.47 1.45 -8.98
N GLY A 178 1.04 0.78 -7.97
CA GLY A 178 2.48 0.62 -7.79
C GLY A 178 3.15 -0.13 -8.93
N LEU A 179 2.57 -1.22 -9.43
CA LEU A 179 3.09 -1.99 -10.56
C LEU A 179 3.07 -1.19 -11.88
N TRP A 180 2.01 -0.39 -12.10
CA TRP A 180 1.99 0.55 -13.22
C TRP A 180 3.15 1.53 -13.13
N LEU A 181 3.30 2.18 -11.98
CA LEU A 181 4.34 3.20 -11.77
C LEU A 181 5.75 2.60 -11.75
N ALA A 182 5.94 1.40 -11.21
CA ALA A 182 7.22 0.69 -11.25
C ALA A 182 7.66 0.42 -12.71
N SER A 183 6.74 -0.06 -13.54
CA SER A 183 7.01 -0.33 -14.95
C SER A 183 7.33 0.95 -15.74
N LEU A 184 6.59 2.04 -15.45
CA LEU A 184 6.80 3.33 -16.09
C LEU A 184 8.09 4.00 -15.62
N ASN A 185 8.47 3.85 -14.34
CA ASN A 185 9.68 4.42 -13.76
C ASN A 185 10.96 3.78 -14.34
N VAL A 186 10.90 2.51 -14.70
CA VAL A 186 12.01 1.84 -15.43
C VAL A 186 12.15 2.44 -16.83
N LYS A 187 11.05 2.68 -17.52
CA LYS A 187 11.05 3.16 -18.90
C LYS A 187 11.30 4.67 -19.01
N TYR A 188 10.74 5.45 -18.07
CA TYR A 188 10.76 6.90 -18.07
C TYR A 188 11.20 7.42 -16.72
N ARG A 189 12.39 8.01 -16.64
CA ARG A 189 13.01 8.51 -15.39
C ARG A 189 12.23 9.63 -14.70
N ASP A 190 11.32 10.29 -15.43
CA ASP A 190 10.48 11.38 -14.90
C ASP A 190 9.52 10.91 -13.80
N PHE A 191 9.14 9.62 -13.81
CA PHE A 191 8.26 9.06 -12.77
C PHE A 191 8.86 9.10 -11.37
N ARG A 192 10.18 9.22 -11.24
CA ARG A 192 10.85 9.47 -9.95
C ARG A 192 10.38 10.78 -9.30
N TYR A 193 10.03 11.78 -10.10
CA TYR A 193 9.51 13.08 -9.61
C TYR A 193 7.99 13.11 -9.56
N ILE A 194 7.33 12.45 -10.50
CA ILE A 194 5.88 12.40 -10.59
C ILE A 194 5.27 11.67 -9.38
N VAL A 195 5.85 10.56 -8.94
CA VAL A 195 5.29 9.76 -7.84
C VAL A 195 5.25 10.53 -6.52
N PRO A 196 6.33 11.19 -6.05
CA PRO A 196 6.26 12.04 -4.85
C PRO A 196 5.24 13.16 -4.96
N PHE A 197 5.11 13.78 -6.13
CA PHE A 197 4.09 14.81 -6.38
C PHE A 197 2.67 14.24 -6.25
N LEU A 198 2.39 13.09 -6.88
CA LEU A 198 1.09 12.42 -6.79
C LEU A 198 0.73 12.05 -5.36
N VAL A 199 1.70 11.57 -4.57
CA VAL A 199 1.52 11.24 -3.15
C VAL A 199 1.22 12.50 -2.34
N GLN A 200 2.00 13.56 -2.52
CA GLN A 200 1.80 14.81 -1.78
C GLN A 200 0.45 15.46 -2.11
N PHE A 201 0.12 15.56 -3.39
CA PHE A 201 -1.14 16.13 -3.86
C PHE A 201 -2.34 15.28 -3.48
N GLY A 202 -2.20 13.96 -3.57
CA GLY A 202 -3.21 12.97 -3.20
C GLY A 202 -3.64 13.06 -1.74
N LEU A 203 -2.73 13.43 -0.82
CA LEU A 203 -3.06 13.63 0.59
C LEU A 203 -4.13 14.72 0.79
N TYR A 204 -4.07 15.80 0.02
CA TYR A 204 -5.02 16.92 0.12
C TYR A 204 -6.33 16.64 -0.60
N ILE A 205 -6.28 15.88 -1.69
CA ILE A 205 -7.49 15.50 -2.44
C ILE A 205 -8.27 14.39 -1.73
N SER A 206 -7.57 13.50 -0.99
CA SER A 206 -8.22 12.37 -0.31
C SER A 206 -8.83 12.84 1.02
N PRO A 207 -9.91 12.18 1.50
CA PRO A 207 -10.64 12.60 2.70
C PRO A 207 -9.89 12.20 3.98
N VAL A 208 -8.63 12.62 4.13
CA VAL A 208 -7.79 12.28 5.29
C VAL A 208 -8.09 13.21 6.45
N GLY A 209 -8.06 14.53 6.22
CA GLY A 209 -8.32 15.55 7.25
C GLY A 209 -9.81 15.81 7.51
N PHE A 210 -10.68 15.46 6.57
CA PHE A 210 -12.12 15.73 6.61
C PHE A 210 -12.92 14.48 6.22
N SER A 211 -14.21 14.47 6.45
CA SER A 211 -15.09 13.38 6.00
C SER A 211 -15.53 13.58 4.55
N SER A 212 -15.62 12.50 3.78
CA SER A 212 -16.17 12.50 2.40
C SER A 212 -17.62 13.05 2.35
N SER A 213 -18.33 13.06 3.49
CA SER A 213 -19.67 13.64 3.62
C SER A 213 -19.73 15.17 3.40
N VAL A 214 -18.60 15.86 3.51
CA VAL A 214 -18.49 17.31 3.23
C VAL A 214 -18.56 17.60 1.71
N VAL A 215 -18.25 16.60 0.87
CA VAL A 215 -18.33 16.74 -0.58
C VAL A 215 -19.80 16.79 -1.01
N PRO A 216 -20.22 17.80 -1.80
CA PRO A 216 -21.59 17.88 -2.29
C PRO A 216 -22.03 16.63 -3.05
N GLU A 217 -23.28 16.20 -2.88
CA GLU A 217 -23.80 14.93 -3.45
C GLU A 217 -23.54 14.79 -4.95
N LYS A 218 -23.69 15.87 -5.72
CA LYS A 218 -23.46 15.88 -7.17
C LYS A 218 -22.02 15.51 -7.58
N TRP A 219 -21.03 15.77 -6.71
CA TRP A 219 -19.61 15.47 -6.96
C TRP A 219 -19.12 14.22 -6.25
N ARG A 220 -19.91 13.68 -5.31
CA ARG A 220 -19.52 12.58 -4.45
C ARG A 220 -19.17 11.30 -5.22
N LEU A 221 -19.94 11.01 -6.28
CA LEU A 221 -19.66 9.85 -7.12
C LEU A 221 -18.35 10.05 -7.92
N LEU A 222 -18.13 11.23 -8.50
CA LEU A 222 -16.88 11.55 -9.19
C LEU A 222 -15.67 11.51 -8.26
N TYR A 223 -15.84 11.99 -7.03
CA TYR A 223 -14.83 11.93 -5.99
C TYR A 223 -14.41 10.49 -5.65
N SER A 224 -15.36 9.56 -5.74
CA SER A 224 -15.15 8.13 -5.50
C SER A 224 -14.37 7.40 -6.61
N LEU A 225 -14.04 8.08 -7.73
CA LEU A 225 -13.07 7.57 -8.71
C LEU A 225 -11.64 7.46 -8.13
N ASN A 226 -11.34 8.25 -7.10
CA ASN A 226 -10.10 8.06 -6.36
C ASN A 226 -10.17 6.72 -5.59
N PRO A 227 -9.30 5.73 -5.90
CA PRO A 227 -9.38 4.38 -5.35
C PRO A 227 -9.23 4.31 -3.83
N ILE A 228 -8.56 5.30 -3.24
CA ILE A 228 -8.32 5.30 -1.79
C ILE A 228 -9.51 5.89 -0.99
N VAL A 229 -10.41 6.65 -1.64
CA VAL A 229 -11.59 7.24 -0.96
C VAL A 229 -12.47 6.15 -0.37
N GLY A 230 -12.82 5.12 -1.16
CA GLY A 230 -13.62 4.01 -0.66
C GLY A 230 -12.96 3.23 0.47
N VAL A 231 -11.63 3.11 0.44
CA VAL A 231 -10.85 2.47 1.52
C VAL A 231 -10.90 3.31 2.79
N ILE A 232 -10.65 4.62 2.69
CA ILE A 232 -10.67 5.54 3.83
C ILE A 232 -12.06 5.57 4.48
N ASP A 233 -13.11 5.70 3.68
CA ASP A 233 -14.49 5.68 4.17
C ASP A 233 -14.84 4.33 4.81
N GLY A 234 -14.35 3.24 4.25
CA GLY A 234 -14.48 1.90 4.82
C GLY A 234 -13.79 1.76 6.17
N PHE A 235 -12.58 2.26 6.31
CA PHE A 235 -11.86 2.30 7.59
C PHE A 235 -12.61 3.10 8.65
N ARG A 236 -13.07 4.30 8.31
CA ARG A 236 -13.89 5.12 9.22
C ARG A 236 -15.17 4.41 9.62
N TRP A 237 -15.89 3.85 8.66
CA TRP A 237 -17.12 3.12 8.94
C TRP A 237 -16.87 1.92 9.88
N ALA A 238 -15.77 1.21 9.68
CA ALA A 238 -15.41 0.05 10.50
C ALA A 238 -14.97 0.45 11.92
N ILE A 239 -14.20 1.55 12.05
CA ILE A 239 -13.60 1.98 13.32
C ILE A 239 -14.55 2.86 14.11
N LEU A 240 -15.10 3.92 13.49
CA LEU A 240 -15.92 4.91 14.19
C LEU A 240 -17.32 4.38 14.52
N GLY A 241 -17.87 3.51 13.66
CA GLY A 241 -19.26 3.04 13.86
C GLY A 241 -20.28 4.17 13.84
N GLY A 242 -21.32 4.08 14.66
CA GLY A 242 -22.27 5.14 14.97
C GLY A 242 -22.81 5.90 13.74
N GLU A 243 -22.56 7.20 13.68
CA GLU A 243 -23.01 8.11 12.62
C GLU A 243 -22.23 7.97 11.30
N SER A 244 -21.09 7.28 11.31
CA SER A 244 -20.30 7.05 10.09
C SER A 244 -21.07 6.12 9.15
N LYS A 245 -21.50 6.66 8.01
CA LYS A 245 -22.23 5.94 6.96
C LYS A 245 -21.32 5.68 5.77
N LEU A 246 -21.22 4.42 5.35
CA LEU A 246 -20.54 4.06 4.11
C LEU A 246 -21.44 4.45 2.92
N TYR A 247 -20.94 5.34 2.04
CA TYR A 247 -21.62 5.67 0.80
C TYR A 247 -21.45 4.53 -0.21
N LEU A 248 -22.40 3.59 -0.22
CA LEU A 248 -22.31 2.33 -0.95
C LEU A 248 -22.07 2.50 -2.46
N PRO A 249 -22.76 3.41 -3.19
CA PRO A 249 -22.48 3.60 -4.63
C PRO A 249 -21.05 4.06 -4.90
N GLY A 250 -20.54 4.99 -4.09
CA GLY A 250 -19.15 5.46 -4.19
C GLY A 250 -18.14 4.39 -3.82
N PHE A 251 -18.40 3.60 -2.78
CA PHE A 251 -17.56 2.48 -2.39
C PHE A 251 -17.45 1.42 -3.49
N LEU A 252 -18.55 1.03 -4.12
CA LEU A 252 -18.56 0.07 -5.23
C LEU A 252 -17.80 0.59 -6.45
N LEU A 253 -17.95 1.89 -6.78
CA LEU A 253 -17.20 2.53 -7.84
C LEU A 253 -15.68 2.52 -7.56
N SER A 254 -15.29 2.91 -6.35
CA SER A 254 -13.90 2.88 -5.88
C SER A 254 -13.32 1.47 -5.92
N LEU A 255 -14.08 0.47 -5.45
CA LEU A 255 -13.68 -0.94 -5.49
C LEU A 255 -13.50 -1.43 -6.94
N GLY A 256 -14.44 -1.09 -7.85
CA GLY A 256 -14.32 -1.43 -9.27
C GLY A 256 -13.06 -0.83 -9.89
N PHE A 257 -12.72 0.41 -9.53
CA PHE A 257 -11.49 1.06 -9.98
C PHE A 257 -10.22 0.41 -9.40
N VAL A 258 -10.25 -0.02 -8.13
CA VAL A 258 -9.16 -0.80 -7.51
C VAL A 258 -8.92 -2.10 -8.24
N VAL A 259 -9.99 -2.86 -8.53
CA VAL A 259 -9.89 -4.12 -9.28
C VAL A 259 -9.30 -3.89 -10.68
N LEU A 260 -9.76 -2.85 -11.37
CA LEU A 260 -9.24 -2.47 -12.69
C LEU A 260 -7.76 -2.12 -12.62
N LEU A 261 -7.33 -1.30 -11.65
CA LEU A 261 -5.93 -0.96 -11.45
C LEU A 261 -5.08 -2.19 -11.13
N PHE A 262 -5.58 -3.08 -10.28
CA PHE A 262 -4.84 -4.28 -9.87
C PHE A 262 -4.64 -5.24 -11.02
N VAL A 263 -5.70 -5.57 -11.75
CA VAL A 263 -5.64 -6.49 -12.89
C VAL A 263 -4.82 -5.90 -14.03
N SER A 264 -5.06 -4.65 -14.39
CA SER A 264 -4.31 -3.97 -15.46
C SER A 264 -2.86 -3.74 -15.07
N GLY A 265 -2.57 -3.46 -13.79
CA GLY A 265 -1.21 -3.28 -13.27
C GLY A 265 -0.38 -4.55 -13.38
N ILE A 266 -0.92 -5.70 -12.96
CA ILE A 266 -0.26 -7.01 -13.13
C ILE A 266 -0.06 -7.31 -14.63
N TRP A 267 -1.09 -7.11 -15.44
CA TRP A 267 -0.99 -7.37 -16.87
C TRP A 267 0.08 -6.53 -17.56
N TYR A 268 0.08 -5.21 -17.29
CA TYR A 268 1.06 -4.29 -17.88
C TYR A 268 2.48 -4.61 -17.42
N PHE A 269 2.66 -4.82 -16.12
CA PHE A 269 3.95 -5.19 -15.53
C PHE A 269 4.52 -6.45 -16.20
N ARG A 270 3.72 -7.51 -16.31
CA ARG A 270 4.13 -8.77 -16.95
C ARG A 270 4.47 -8.62 -18.43
N LYS A 271 3.75 -7.74 -19.14
CA LYS A 271 4.03 -7.44 -20.54
C LYS A 271 5.41 -6.78 -20.72
N VAL A 272 5.78 -5.91 -19.79
CA VAL A 272 7.00 -5.07 -19.90
C VAL A 272 8.19 -5.70 -19.14
N GLU A 273 7.98 -6.60 -18.18
CA GLU A 273 9.05 -7.15 -17.33
C GLU A 273 10.19 -7.80 -18.13
N ARG A 274 9.92 -8.29 -19.34
CA ARG A 274 10.95 -8.91 -20.20
C ARG A 274 12.04 -7.93 -20.63
N THR A 275 11.70 -6.66 -20.74
CA THR A 275 12.61 -5.60 -21.18
C THR A 275 13.37 -4.94 -20.01
N PHE A 276 13.02 -5.24 -18.75
CA PHE A 276 13.63 -4.56 -17.61
C PHE A 276 15.13 -4.82 -17.50
N ALA A 277 15.63 -6.02 -17.83
CA ALA A 277 17.05 -6.32 -17.76
C ALA A 277 17.89 -5.56 -18.78
N ASP A 278 17.27 -5.11 -19.88
CA ASP A 278 17.94 -4.41 -20.97
C ASP A 278 17.95 -2.89 -20.75
N VAL A 279 17.04 -2.38 -19.90
CA VAL A 279 16.80 -0.94 -19.70
C VAL A 279 17.32 -0.44 -18.34
N ILE A 280 17.36 -1.30 -17.32
CA ILE A 280 17.90 -1.01 -15.99
C ILE A 280 19.42 -1.10 -16.01
#